data_dcb76c68ab7964397a46aa10db3d0db0
#
_entry.id   dcb76c68ab7964397a46aa10db3d0db0
#
_cell.length_a   1.000
_cell.length_b   1.000
_cell.length_c   1.000
_cell.angle_alpha   90.00
_cell.angle_beta   90.00
_cell.angle_gamma   90.00
#
_symmetry.space_group_name_H-M   'P 1'
#
loop_
_entity.id
_entity.type
_entity.pdbx_description
1 polymer ?
#
loop_
_entity_poly.entity_id
_entity_poly.type
_entity_poly.pdbx_seq_one_letter_code
_entity_poly.pdbx_strand_id
1 'polypeptide(L)'
;MADPWQECMDYAVGLARRAGEIIRGALKEEISVMTKSSPVDLVTETDQKVENFIISLIKEKYPSHRFPFVAVSIGFVVNKKIEFGIVYSCIEDKMYTARKGKGAFCNGQKLQVSGQEDITKSLLVTELGSNRDPEAIKIILSNMERLLSIPIHGIRAVGTAAVNMCLVATGGADAYYEMGIHCWDMAGAGIIITEAGGVLLDVTGGPFDLMSRRIIAASSRAIGERIAKALQVIPLRRDDATN
;
A
#
# COMPACT_ATOMS: atom_id res chain seq x y z
N MET A 1 17.66 18.76 -20.05
CA MET A 1 17.32 17.51 -20.75
C MET A 1 15.84 17.28 -20.52
N ALA A 2 15.09 16.94 -21.58
CA ALA A 2 13.68 16.58 -21.45
C ALA A 2 13.57 15.37 -20.52
N ASP A 3 12.56 15.37 -19.68
CA ASP A 3 12.29 14.32 -18.72
C ASP A 3 11.59 13.15 -19.44
N PRO A 4 12.26 12.03 -19.70
CA PRO A 4 11.76 10.99 -20.58
C PRO A 4 10.51 10.27 -20.05
N TRP A 5 10.20 10.46 -18.75
CA TRP A 5 9.09 9.75 -18.11
C TRP A 5 7.89 10.63 -17.76
N GLN A 6 7.96 11.95 -18.01
CA GLN A 6 6.87 12.85 -17.65
C GLN A 6 5.59 12.52 -18.44
N GLU A 7 5.70 12.37 -19.76
CA GLU A 7 4.56 12.02 -20.62
C GLU A 7 3.96 10.66 -20.22
N CYS A 8 4.81 9.68 -19.90
CA CYS A 8 4.37 8.36 -19.45
C CYS A 8 3.60 8.44 -18.11
N MET A 9 4.09 9.26 -17.19
CA MET A 9 3.43 9.49 -15.89
C MET A 9 2.10 10.23 -16.08
N ASP A 10 2.05 11.26 -16.89
CA ASP A 10 0.82 12.04 -17.15
C ASP A 10 -0.27 11.14 -17.77
N TYR A 11 0.11 10.26 -18.69
CA TYR A 11 -0.79 9.26 -19.25
C TYR A 11 -1.29 8.28 -18.19
N ALA A 12 -0.42 7.76 -17.32
CA ALA A 12 -0.78 6.85 -16.25
C ALA A 12 -1.69 7.51 -15.20
N VAL A 13 -1.51 8.80 -14.89
CA VAL A 13 -2.45 9.58 -14.06
C VAL A 13 -3.83 9.64 -14.70
N GLY A 14 -3.89 9.87 -16.01
CA GLY A 14 -5.15 9.85 -16.77
C GLY A 14 -5.85 8.48 -16.70
N LEU A 15 -5.10 7.39 -16.85
CA LEU A 15 -5.63 6.03 -16.69
C LEU A 15 -6.14 5.75 -15.27
N ALA A 16 -5.39 6.15 -14.24
CA ALA A 16 -5.80 5.98 -12.85
C ALA A 16 -7.10 6.73 -12.53
N ARG A 17 -7.29 7.95 -13.06
CA ARG A 17 -8.55 8.69 -12.92
C ARG A 17 -9.72 7.96 -13.59
N ARG A 18 -9.56 7.51 -14.82
CA ARG A 18 -10.59 6.77 -15.54
C ARG A 18 -10.96 5.47 -14.83
N ALA A 19 -9.99 4.70 -14.39
CA ALA A 19 -10.22 3.50 -13.57
C ALA A 19 -10.99 3.84 -12.28
N GLY A 20 -10.61 4.90 -11.59
CA GLY A 20 -11.30 5.36 -10.39
C GLY A 20 -12.73 5.86 -10.65
N GLU A 21 -13.00 6.48 -11.78
CA GLU A 21 -14.37 6.85 -12.19
C GLU A 21 -15.25 5.62 -12.38
N ILE A 22 -14.73 4.57 -13.01
CA ILE A 22 -15.40 3.29 -13.18
C ILE A 22 -15.68 2.66 -11.80
N ILE A 23 -14.69 2.63 -10.91
CA ILE A 23 -14.83 2.11 -9.54
C ILE A 23 -15.90 2.90 -8.78
N ARG A 24 -15.86 4.24 -8.80
CA ARG A 24 -16.88 5.08 -8.15
C ARG A 24 -18.27 4.87 -8.73
N GLY A 25 -18.37 4.70 -10.05
CA GLY A 25 -19.62 4.35 -10.72
C GLY A 25 -20.19 3.03 -10.20
N ALA A 26 -19.31 2.02 -10.13
CA ALA A 26 -19.67 0.69 -9.61
C ALA A 26 -20.12 0.73 -8.16
N LEU A 27 -19.44 1.50 -7.31
CA LEU A 27 -19.76 1.62 -5.87
C LEU A 27 -21.10 2.34 -5.59
N LYS A 28 -21.65 3.09 -6.55
CA LYS A 28 -22.98 3.70 -6.44
C LYS A 28 -24.12 2.74 -6.77
N GLU A 29 -23.82 1.68 -7.49
CA GLU A 29 -24.73 0.61 -7.83
C GLU A 29 -24.36 -0.63 -7.01
N GLU A 30 -25.28 -1.56 -6.73
CA GLU A 30 -25.04 -2.74 -5.89
C GLU A 30 -23.82 -3.58 -6.35
N ILE A 31 -22.90 -3.93 -5.41
CA ILE A 31 -21.57 -4.47 -5.70
C ILE A 31 -21.45 -5.95 -5.32
N SER A 32 -20.80 -6.76 -6.17
CA SER A 32 -20.48 -8.17 -5.96
C SER A 32 -18.95 -8.42 -5.95
N VAL A 33 -18.42 -9.25 -5.04
CA VAL A 33 -16.98 -9.50 -4.83
C VAL A 33 -16.64 -10.97 -5.04
N MET A 34 -15.51 -11.28 -5.69
CA MET A 34 -14.96 -12.64 -5.82
C MET A 34 -13.78 -12.88 -4.85
N THR A 35 -13.52 -14.15 -4.54
CA THR A 35 -12.39 -14.58 -3.71
C THR A 35 -11.32 -15.24 -4.57
N LYS A 36 -10.03 -14.91 -4.34
CA LYS A 36 -8.88 -15.44 -5.11
C LYS A 36 -8.44 -16.82 -4.62
N SER A 37 -7.85 -16.89 -3.47
CA SER A 37 -7.27 -18.11 -2.92
C SER A 37 -7.94 -18.57 -1.64
N SER A 38 -8.74 -17.73 -1.01
CA SER A 38 -9.52 -18.05 0.18
C SER A 38 -10.77 -17.17 0.28
N PRO A 39 -11.77 -17.52 1.11
CA PRO A 39 -12.96 -16.70 1.32
C PRO A 39 -12.68 -15.29 1.86
N VAL A 40 -11.45 -15.01 2.22
CA VAL A 40 -11.01 -13.74 2.82
C VAL A 40 -10.06 -12.97 1.91
N ASP A 41 -9.49 -13.62 0.90
CA ASP A 41 -8.63 -13.02 -0.12
C ASP A 41 -9.52 -12.47 -1.25
N LEU A 42 -10.02 -11.28 -1.02
CA LEU A 42 -10.93 -10.61 -1.92
C LEU A 42 -10.13 -9.95 -3.04
N VAL A 43 -10.04 -10.64 -4.16
CA VAL A 43 -9.43 -10.11 -5.37
C VAL A 43 -10.40 -10.25 -6.51
N THR A 44 -10.31 -9.30 -7.35
CA THR A 44 -10.99 -9.28 -8.61
C THR A 44 -10.13 -10.01 -9.64
N GLU A 45 -10.69 -10.90 -10.46
CA GLU A 45 -10.01 -11.56 -11.59
C GLU A 45 -9.67 -10.55 -12.67
N THR A 46 -8.63 -9.74 -12.45
CA THR A 46 -8.64 -8.53 -13.22
C THR A 46 -7.37 -7.99 -13.77
N ASP A 47 -6.27 -8.62 -13.69
CA ASP A 47 -5.06 -8.04 -14.26
C ASP A 47 -5.05 -8.00 -15.80
N GLN A 48 -6.02 -8.61 -16.46
CA GLN A 48 -6.08 -8.60 -17.95
C GLN A 48 -7.42 -8.23 -18.59
N LYS A 49 -8.51 -8.20 -17.83
CA LYS A 49 -9.83 -7.75 -18.34
C LYS A 49 -10.49 -6.81 -17.34
N VAL A 50 -9.66 -6.09 -16.67
CA VAL A 50 -9.82 -5.48 -15.37
C VAL A 50 -11.05 -4.61 -15.20
N GLU A 51 -11.30 -3.69 -16.08
CA GLU A 51 -12.23 -2.61 -15.76
C GLU A 51 -13.71 -3.02 -15.80
N ASN A 52 -14.14 -3.71 -16.84
CA ASN A 52 -15.57 -4.01 -17.02
C ASN A 52 -16.01 -5.27 -16.25
N PHE A 53 -15.12 -6.21 -16.05
CA PHE A 53 -15.45 -7.49 -15.43
C PHE A 53 -15.48 -7.41 -13.91
N ILE A 54 -14.59 -6.65 -13.28
CA ILE A 54 -14.61 -6.43 -11.83
C ILE A 54 -15.91 -5.80 -11.38
N ILE A 55 -16.32 -4.77 -12.10
CA ILE A 55 -17.50 -3.97 -11.77
C ILE A 55 -18.75 -4.81 -11.86
N SER A 56 -18.90 -5.64 -12.91
CA SER A 56 -20.06 -6.50 -13.08
C SER A 56 -20.13 -7.62 -12.05
N LEU A 57 -19.00 -8.28 -11.75
CA LEU A 57 -18.95 -9.41 -10.80
C LEU A 57 -19.07 -8.97 -9.34
N ILE A 58 -18.50 -7.82 -9.00
CA ILE A 58 -18.68 -7.22 -7.68
C ILE A 58 -20.18 -6.88 -7.48
N LYS A 59 -20.86 -6.35 -8.47
CA LYS A 59 -22.29 -6.05 -8.43
C LYS A 59 -23.18 -7.30 -8.29
N GLU A 60 -22.81 -8.40 -8.91
CA GLU A 60 -23.65 -9.61 -8.99
C GLU A 60 -23.67 -10.45 -7.71
N LYS A 61 -22.55 -10.50 -6.97
CA LYS A 61 -22.40 -11.44 -5.85
C LYS A 61 -22.62 -10.84 -4.45
N TYR A 62 -22.41 -9.53 -4.26
CA TYR A 62 -22.52 -8.86 -2.95
C TYR A 62 -23.18 -7.47 -3.06
N PRO A 63 -24.45 -7.39 -3.35
CA PRO A 63 -25.15 -6.14 -3.66
C PRO A 63 -25.18 -5.13 -2.49
N SER A 64 -24.90 -5.58 -1.27
CA SER A 64 -24.92 -4.73 -0.06
C SER A 64 -23.53 -4.37 0.50
N HIS A 65 -22.43 -4.91 -0.06
CA HIS A 65 -21.09 -4.66 0.44
C HIS A 65 -20.52 -3.34 -0.08
N ARG A 66 -19.99 -2.54 0.84
CA ARG A 66 -19.26 -1.30 0.51
C ARG A 66 -17.82 -1.44 0.99
N PHE A 67 -16.86 -1.18 0.08
CA PHE A 67 -15.46 -1.04 0.42
C PHE A 67 -15.15 0.45 0.53
N PRO A 68 -14.97 1.01 1.73
CA PRO A 68 -14.70 2.43 1.90
C PRO A 68 -13.31 2.83 1.39
N PHE A 69 -12.39 1.85 1.26
CA PHE A 69 -11.01 2.09 0.83
C PHE A 69 -10.68 1.20 -0.37
N VAL A 70 -10.76 1.80 -1.56
CA VAL A 70 -10.37 1.19 -2.83
C VAL A 70 -9.39 2.13 -3.51
N ALA A 71 -8.31 1.60 -4.05
CA ALA A 71 -7.31 2.38 -4.74
C ALA A 71 -6.83 1.71 -6.03
N VAL A 72 -6.44 2.54 -6.99
CA VAL A 72 -5.62 2.15 -8.13
C VAL A 72 -4.17 2.41 -7.76
N SER A 73 -3.30 1.41 -7.87
CA SER A 73 -1.87 1.51 -7.61
C SER A 73 -1.09 1.20 -8.89
N ILE A 74 -0.23 2.12 -9.29
CA ILE A 74 0.64 1.99 -10.47
C ILE A 74 2.08 2.32 -10.05
N GLY A 75 3.00 1.37 -10.24
CA GLY A 75 4.43 1.59 -10.09
C GLY A 75 5.15 1.35 -11.41
N PHE A 76 5.94 2.31 -11.86
CA PHE A 76 6.76 2.16 -13.06
C PHE A 76 8.22 1.92 -12.67
N VAL A 77 8.74 0.79 -13.10
CA VAL A 77 10.06 0.27 -12.70
C VAL A 77 10.95 0.09 -13.92
N VAL A 78 12.14 0.67 -13.88
CA VAL A 78 13.16 0.52 -14.92
C VAL A 78 14.46 0.03 -14.26
N ASN A 79 15.04 -1.05 -14.78
CA ASN A 79 16.26 -1.64 -14.22
C ASN A 79 16.20 -1.83 -12.69
N LYS A 80 15.11 -2.40 -12.19
CA LYS A 80 14.84 -2.65 -10.77
C LYS A 80 14.76 -1.38 -9.90
N LYS A 81 14.60 -0.20 -10.49
CA LYS A 81 14.41 1.08 -9.77
C LYS A 81 13.05 1.65 -10.10
N ILE A 82 12.32 2.06 -9.09
CA ILE A 82 11.03 2.71 -9.27
C ILE A 82 11.29 4.13 -9.76
N GLU A 83 10.76 4.49 -10.91
CA GLU A 83 10.96 5.81 -11.54
C GLU A 83 9.79 6.75 -11.26
N PHE A 84 8.55 6.21 -11.22
CA PHE A 84 7.39 6.95 -10.73
C PHE A 84 6.35 6.02 -10.11
N GLY A 85 5.46 6.59 -9.30
CA GLY A 85 4.36 5.88 -8.68
C GLY A 85 3.11 6.75 -8.60
N ILE A 86 1.96 6.09 -8.68
CA ILE A 86 0.64 6.69 -8.60
C ILE A 86 -0.21 5.80 -7.69
N VAL A 87 -0.87 6.41 -6.73
CA VAL A 87 -1.94 5.76 -5.94
C VAL A 87 -3.15 6.67 -6.01
N TYR A 88 -4.28 6.15 -6.49
CA TYR A 88 -5.52 6.90 -6.52
C TYR A 88 -6.55 6.28 -5.58
N SER A 89 -6.79 6.93 -4.44
CA SER A 89 -7.91 6.60 -3.54
C SER A 89 -9.21 7.08 -4.16
N CYS A 90 -9.94 6.13 -4.75
CA CYS A 90 -11.09 6.45 -5.62
C CYS A 90 -12.25 7.09 -4.87
N ILE A 91 -12.45 6.71 -3.61
CA ILE A 91 -13.59 7.17 -2.80
C ILE A 91 -13.33 8.59 -2.26
N GLU A 92 -12.09 8.84 -1.84
CA GLU A 92 -11.68 10.13 -1.29
C GLU A 92 -11.32 11.15 -2.38
N ASP A 93 -11.23 10.72 -3.64
CA ASP A 93 -10.72 11.51 -4.77
C ASP A 93 -9.32 12.09 -4.52
N LYS A 94 -8.44 11.26 -3.91
CA LYS A 94 -7.05 11.63 -3.62
C LYS A 94 -6.09 10.96 -4.59
N MET A 95 -5.48 11.75 -5.46
CA MET A 95 -4.47 11.30 -6.41
C MET A 95 -3.07 11.57 -5.84
N TYR A 96 -2.44 10.52 -5.33
CA TYR A 96 -1.06 10.55 -4.87
C TYR A 96 -0.14 10.25 -6.04
N THR A 97 0.88 11.08 -6.23
CA THR A 97 1.85 10.93 -7.31
C THR A 97 3.24 11.21 -6.79
N ALA A 98 4.21 10.46 -7.26
CA ALA A 98 5.61 10.78 -7.03
C ALA A 98 6.45 10.38 -8.24
N ARG A 99 7.52 11.11 -8.40
CA ARG A 99 8.52 10.86 -9.40
C ARG A 99 9.90 11.04 -8.79
N LYS A 100 10.79 10.14 -9.12
CA LYS A 100 12.13 10.09 -8.56
C LYS A 100 12.87 11.43 -8.74
N GLY A 101 13.32 12.02 -7.63
CA GLY A 101 13.98 13.30 -7.56
C GLY A 101 13.09 14.51 -7.82
N LYS A 102 11.75 14.36 -7.86
CA LYS A 102 10.80 15.45 -8.10
C LYS A 102 9.82 15.69 -6.95
N GLY A 103 9.89 14.86 -5.89
CA GLY A 103 8.99 14.93 -4.75
C GLY A 103 7.69 14.16 -4.95
N ALA A 104 6.92 14.11 -3.88
CA ALA A 104 5.61 13.46 -3.83
C ALA A 104 4.50 14.51 -3.66
N PHE A 105 3.33 14.23 -4.22
CA PHE A 105 2.19 15.15 -4.23
C PHE A 105 0.88 14.40 -4.02
N CYS A 106 -0.10 15.08 -3.39
CA CYS A 106 -1.49 14.64 -3.36
C CYS A 106 -2.37 15.76 -3.95
N ASN A 107 -3.08 15.48 -5.04
CA ASN A 107 -3.89 16.47 -5.75
C ASN A 107 -3.11 17.78 -6.03
N GLY A 108 -1.82 17.66 -6.38
CA GLY A 108 -0.92 18.80 -6.66
C GLY A 108 -0.31 19.46 -5.43
N GLN A 109 -0.73 19.10 -4.22
CA GLN A 109 -0.11 19.59 -2.98
C GLN A 109 1.08 18.73 -2.60
N LYS A 110 2.23 19.34 -2.31
CA LYS A 110 3.45 18.64 -1.92
C LYS A 110 3.26 17.88 -0.62
N LEU A 111 3.73 16.65 -0.61
CA LEU A 111 3.69 15.77 0.57
C LEU A 111 5.00 15.84 1.34
N GLN A 112 4.90 15.61 2.64
CA GLN A 112 6.01 15.41 3.54
C GLN A 112 5.59 14.50 4.69
N VAL A 113 6.42 13.53 5.03
CA VAL A 113 6.24 12.67 6.21
C VAL A 113 6.30 13.51 7.50
N SER A 114 5.78 12.98 8.61
CA SER A 114 5.74 13.68 9.90
C SER A 114 7.12 14.06 10.45
N GLY A 115 8.17 13.34 10.04
CA GLY A 115 9.51 13.51 10.60
C GLY A 115 9.66 13.03 12.05
N GLN A 116 8.66 12.29 12.58
CA GLN A 116 8.73 11.72 13.92
C GLN A 116 9.86 10.68 14.00
N GLU A 117 10.65 10.72 15.07
CA GLU A 117 11.73 9.80 15.34
C GLU A 117 11.52 8.96 16.62
N ASP A 118 10.62 9.42 17.49
CA ASP A 118 10.29 8.74 18.74
C ASP A 118 9.07 7.84 18.55
N ILE A 119 9.28 6.52 18.58
CA ILE A 119 8.21 5.54 18.41
C ILE A 119 7.13 5.66 19.48
N THR A 120 7.44 6.16 20.68
CA THR A 120 6.45 6.33 21.74
C THR A 120 5.42 7.44 21.45
N LYS A 121 5.72 8.28 20.47
CA LYS A 121 4.83 9.35 19.98
C LYS A 121 4.24 9.03 18.62
N SER A 122 4.32 7.77 18.20
CA SER A 122 3.97 7.39 16.83
C SER A 122 2.61 6.71 16.75
N LEU A 123 1.91 7.03 15.66
CA LEU A 123 0.74 6.31 15.20
C LEU A 123 1.18 5.33 14.10
N LEU A 124 0.92 4.04 14.33
CA LEU A 124 1.26 2.99 13.37
C LEU A 124 0.03 2.56 12.57
N VAL A 125 0.24 2.17 11.33
CA VAL A 125 -0.77 1.54 10.48
C VAL A 125 -0.28 0.16 10.07
N THR A 126 -1.17 -0.83 10.03
CA THR A 126 -0.89 -2.18 9.56
C THR A 126 -2.18 -2.84 9.10
N GLU A 127 -2.08 -4.01 8.48
CA GLU A 127 -3.22 -4.85 8.17
C GLU A 127 -3.04 -6.26 8.75
N LEU A 128 -4.15 -6.96 8.88
CA LEU A 128 -4.15 -8.36 9.33
C LEU A 128 -3.83 -9.33 8.18
N GLY A 129 -3.83 -8.82 6.95
CA GLY A 129 -3.66 -9.61 5.74
C GLY A 129 -4.79 -10.62 5.50
N SER A 130 -4.69 -11.40 4.43
CA SER A 130 -5.66 -12.42 4.03
C SER A 130 -5.27 -13.83 4.47
N ASN A 131 -4.05 -14.04 4.96
CA ASN A 131 -3.56 -15.35 5.40
C ASN A 131 -4.32 -15.79 6.67
N ARG A 132 -4.93 -16.98 6.60
CA ARG A 132 -5.70 -17.59 7.71
C ARG A 132 -5.01 -18.84 8.28
N ASP A 133 -3.77 -19.11 7.90
CA ASP A 133 -2.95 -20.13 8.55
C ASP A 133 -2.81 -19.81 10.05
N PRO A 134 -3.08 -20.77 10.96
CA PRO A 134 -3.05 -20.51 12.40
C PRO A 134 -1.70 -19.98 12.91
N GLU A 135 -0.58 -20.45 12.35
CA GLU A 135 0.74 -19.97 12.76
C GLU A 135 1.00 -18.54 12.25
N ALA A 136 0.53 -18.22 11.04
CA ALA A 136 0.62 -16.84 10.54
C ALA A 136 -0.21 -15.87 11.39
N ILE A 137 -1.46 -16.23 11.72
CA ILE A 137 -2.33 -15.45 12.61
C ILE A 137 -1.67 -15.21 13.97
N LYS A 138 -1.08 -16.26 14.56
CA LYS A 138 -0.39 -16.18 15.85
C LYS A 138 0.79 -15.19 15.78
N ILE A 139 1.57 -15.21 14.70
CA ILE A 139 2.67 -14.27 14.50
C ILE A 139 2.14 -12.84 14.35
N ILE A 140 1.07 -12.63 13.56
CA ILE A 140 0.44 -11.31 13.36
C ILE A 140 0.01 -10.73 14.71
N LEU A 141 -0.74 -11.50 15.50
CA LEU A 141 -1.24 -11.05 16.81
C LEU A 141 -0.10 -10.81 17.81
N SER A 142 0.92 -11.69 17.83
CA SER A 142 2.10 -11.49 18.68
C SER A 142 2.90 -10.25 18.29
N ASN A 143 3.00 -9.93 17.00
CA ASN A 143 3.63 -8.69 16.52
C ASN A 143 2.87 -7.45 16.99
N MET A 144 1.54 -7.47 16.92
CA MET A 144 0.70 -6.39 17.43
C MET A 144 0.88 -6.22 18.96
N GLU A 145 0.88 -7.32 19.72
CA GLU A 145 1.11 -7.29 21.17
C GLU A 145 2.48 -6.68 21.52
N ARG A 146 3.55 -7.09 20.83
CA ARG A 146 4.90 -6.55 21.03
C ARG A 146 4.98 -5.06 20.74
N LEU A 147 4.32 -4.59 19.66
CA LEU A 147 4.27 -3.17 19.34
C LEU A 147 3.45 -2.37 20.33
N LEU A 148 2.31 -2.90 20.81
CA LEU A 148 1.49 -2.27 21.83
C LEU A 148 2.17 -2.26 23.21
N SER A 149 3.10 -3.18 23.48
CA SER A 149 3.94 -3.17 24.69
C SER A 149 4.96 -2.02 24.68
N ILE A 150 5.23 -1.42 23.53
CA ILE A 150 5.86 -0.11 23.43
C ILE A 150 4.75 0.93 23.64
N PRO A 151 4.94 2.02 24.42
CA PRO A 151 3.89 3.00 24.65
C PRO A 151 3.67 3.92 23.44
N ILE A 152 3.29 3.30 22.29
CA ILE A 152 2.93 4.01 21.05
C ILE A 152 1.56 4.65 21.19
N HIS A 153 1.22 5.66 20.38
CA HIS A 153 -0.12 6.28 20.40
C HIS A 153 -1.22 5.32 19.97
N GLY A 154 -0.91 4.32 19.15
CA GLY A 154 -1.85 3.28 18.76
C GLY A 154 -1.55 2.66 17.40
N ILE A 155 -2.37 1.66 17.06
CA ILE A 155 -2.34 0.98 15.77
C ILE A 155 -3.69 1.20 15.07
N ARG A 156 -3.67 1.38 13.76
CA ARG A 156 -4.87 1.45 12.92
C ARG A 156 -4.75 0.40 11.79
N ALA A 157 -5.87 -0.21 11.46
CA ALA A 157 -6.04 -1.06 10.30
C ALA A 157 -7.15 -0.44 9.44
N VAL A 158 -6.80 0.11 8.29
CA VAL A 158 -7.71 0.92 7.46
C VAL A 158 -7.94 0.25 6.10
N GLY A 159 -6.87 -0.29 5.46
CA GLY A 159 -6.88 -0.77 4.07
C GLY A 159 -6.88 0.44 3.09
N THR A 160 -6.46 0.29 1.88
CA THR A 160 -5.62 -0.78 1.33
C THR A 160 -4.15 -0.58 1.71
N ALA A 161 -3.26 -1.57 1.44
CA ALA A 161 -1.82 -1.40 1.65
C ALA A 161 -1.29 -0.09 1.03
N ALA A 162 -1.65 0.18 -0.23
CA ALA A 162 -1.22 1.38 -0.95
C ALA A 162 -1.71 2.68 -0.29
N VAL A 163 -2.96 2.73 0.20
CA VAL A 163 -3.52 3.90 0.90
C VAL A 163 -2.86 4.08 2.26
N ASN A 164 -2.64 3.00 3.02
CA ASN A 164 -1.95 3.03 4.30
C ASN A 164 -0.52 3.60 4.17
N MET A 165 0.20 3.19 3.13
CA MET A 165 1.51 3.79 2.82
C MET A 165 1.38 5.29 2.47
N CYS A 166 0.36 5.69 1.73
CA CYS A 166 0.11 7.10 1.44
C CYS A 166 -0.21 7.92 2.70
N LEU A 167 -0.86 7.34 3.73
CA LEU A 167 -1.05 8.00 5.01
C LEU A 167 0.30 8.36 5.67
N VAL A 168 1.30 7.48 5.58
CA VAL A 168 2.65 7.79 6.06
C VAL A 168 3.26 8.94 5.26
N ALA A 169 3.13 8.92 3.94
CA ALA A 169 3.65 9.99 3.08
C ALA A 169 3.02 11.37 3.34
N THR A 170 1.77 11.40 3.86
CA THR A 170 1.09 12.65 4.24
C THR A 170 1.45 13.14 5.65
N GLY A 171 2.17 12.35 6.44
CA GLY A 171 2.36 12.60 7.88
C GLY A 171 1.13 12.29 8.74
N GLY A 172 0.08 11.69 8.17
CA GLY A 172 -1.12 11.26 8.89
C GLY A 172 -0.92 9.99 9.73
N ALA A 173 0.15 9.26 9.45
CA ALA A 173 0.68 8.18 10.28
C ALA A 173 2.21 8.25 10.25
N ASP A 174 2.87 7.65 11.23
CA ASP A 174 4.32 7.70 11.35
C ASP A 174 5.01 6.47 10.76
N ALA A 175 4.33 5.35 10.71
CA ALA A 175 4.81 4.17 10.00
C ALA A 175 3.68 3.20 9.63
N TYR A 176 3.99 2.41 8.61
CA TYR A 176 3.22 1.27 8.16
C TYR A 176 4.14 0.05 8.07
N TYR A 177 3.63 -1.13 8.43
CA TYR A 177 4.30 -2.40 8.16
C TYR A 177 3.27 -3.44 7.74
N GLU A 178 3.67 -4.32 6.84
CA GLU A 178 2.86 -5.49 6.45
C GLU A 178 3.74 -6.61 5.87
N MET A 179 3.23 -7.84 5.98
CA MET A 179 3.80 -9.05 5.41
C MET A 179 2.71 -9.83 4.67
N GLY A 180 3.01 -10.28 3.45
CA GLY A 180 2.06 -11.02 2.61
C GLY A 180 1.48 -10.22 1.45
N ILE A 181 1.86 -8.94 1.32
CA ILE A 181 1.53 -8.11 0.15
C ILE A 181 2.45 -8.43 -1.03
N HIS A 182 2.19 -7.80 -2.15
CA HIS A 182 2.89 -8.04 -3.42
C HIS A 182 3.59 -6.79 -3.95
N CYS A 183 4.47 -6.98 -4.92
CA CYS A 183 5.23 -5.87 -5.53
C CYS A 183 4.32 -4.78 -6.12
N TRP A 184 3.15 -5.13 -6.66
CA TRP A 184 2.17 -4.16 -7.18
C TRP A 184 1.48 -3.33 -6.10
N ASP A 185 1.40 -3.82 -4.86
CA ASP A 185 0.92 -3.03 -3.71
C ASP A 185 1.96 -2.01 -3.26
N MET A 186 3.25 -2.37 -3.37
CA MET A 186 4.36 -1.61 -2.79
C MET A 186 5.01 -0.61 -3.78
N ALA A 187 5.06 -0.92 -5.07
CA ALA A 187 5.85 -0.15 -6.02
C ALA A 187 5.39 1.31 -6.14
N GLY A 188 4.07 1.52 -6.35
CA GLY A 188 3.50 2.86 -6.50
C GLY A 188 3.65 3.70 -5.24
N ALA A 189 3.23 3.16 -4.11
CA ALA A 189 3.28 3.86 -2.83
C ALA A 189 4.70 4.01 -2.27
N GLY A 190 5.60 3.07 -2.56
CA GLY A 190 6.97 3.10 -2.07
C GLY A 190 7.75 4.33 -2.52
N ILE A 191 7.66 4.71 -3.79
CA ILE A 191 8.30 5.92 -4.27
C ILE A 191 7.60 7.18 -3.72
N ILE A 192 6.27 7.15 -3.49
CA ILE A 192 5.56 8.27 -2.87
C ILE A 192 6.11 8.55 -1.48
N ILE A 193 6.38 7.49 -0.68
CA ILE A 193 6.98 7.64 0.64
C ILE A 193 8.39 8.20 0.57
N THR A 194 9.26 7.63 -0.27
CA THR A 194 10.65 8.08 -0.35
C THR A 194 10.78 9.51 -0.86
N GLU A 195 9.95 9.90 -1.82
CA GLU A 195 9.91 11.27 -2.35
C GLU A 195 9.23 12.28 -1.38
N ALA A 196 8.44 11.78 -0.41
CA ALA A 196 7.92 12.58 0.70
C ALA A 196 8.93 12.70 1.87
N GLY A 197 10.13 12.10 1.75
CA GLY A 197 11.19 12.15 2.76
C GLY A 197 11.18 11.01 3.77
N GLY A 198 10.32 10.01 3.59
CA GLY A 198 10.28 8.79 4.41
C GLY A 198 11.29 7.74 3.97
N VAL A 199 11.27 6.62 4.67
CA VAL A 199 12.19 5.49 4.44
C VAL A 199 11.41 4.19 4.23
N LEU A 200 12.01 3.29 3.42
CA LEU A 200 11.54 1.92 3.24
C LEU A 200 12.59 0.96 3.77
N LEU A 201 12.15 -0.04 4.53
CA LEU A 201 12.97 -1.12 5.06
C LEU A 201 12.27 -2.46 4.81
N ASP A 202 13.05 -3.53 4.79
CA ASP A 202 12.52 -4.86 5.01
C ASP A 202 12.10 -5.02 6.48
N VAL A 203 11.15 -5.88 6.78
CA VAL A 203 10.69 -6.13 8.16
C VAL A 203 11.77 -6.72 9.07
N THR A 204 12.88 -7.17 8.51
CA THR A 204 14.09 -7.56 9.25
C THR A 204 14.99 -6.38 9.65
N GLY A 205 14.66 -5.17 9.20
CA GLY A 205 15.47 -3.96 9.36
C GLY A 205 16.55 -3.76 8.27
N GLY A 206 16.66 -4.71 7.34
CA GLY A 206 17.56 -4.63 6.19
C GLY A 206 17.02 -3.71 5.07
N PRO A 207 17.74 -3.64 3.95
CA PRO A 207 17.30 -2.89 2.78
C PRO A 207 15.94 -3.41 2.26
N PHE A 208 15.09 -2.49 1.83
CA PHE A 208 13.83 -2.83 1.17
C PHE A 208 14.06 -3.60 -0.12
N ASP A 209 13.34 -4.70 -0.29
CA ASP A 209 13.32 -5.52 -1.49
C ASP A 209 11.89 -5.63 -2.00
N LEU A 210 11.62 -5.04 -3.17
CA LEU A 210 10.28 -4.99 -3.77
C LEU A 210 9.64 -6.37 -3.98
N MET A 211 10.45 -7.42 -4.17
CA MET A 211 9.94 -8.77 -4.43
C MET A 211 9.79 -9.62 -3.16
N SER A 212 10.13 -9.07 -1.99
CA SER A 212 10.12 -9.80 -0.70
C SER A 212 8.73 -10.05 -0.13
N ARG A 213 7.70 -9.34 -0.63
CA ARG A 213 6.30 -9.38 -0.15
C ARG A 213 6.12 -8.86 1.28
N ARG A 214 7.01 -7.98 1.72
CA ARG A 214 6.99 -7.40 3.06
C ARG A 214 7.67 -6.04 3.07
N ILE A 215 7.22 -5.15 3.94
CA ILE A 215 7.67 -3.77 3.99
C ILE A 215 7.51 -3.18 5.39
N ILE A 216 8.44 -2.30 5.75
CA ILE A 216 8.24 -1.22 6.70
C ILE A 216 8.42 0.08 5.94
N ALA A 217 7.42 0.94 5.99
CA ALA A 217 7.45 2.29 5.48
C ALA A 217 7.31 3.25 6.66
N ALA A 218 8.26 4.15 6.87
CA ALA A 218 8.29 4.98 8.07
C ALA A 218 8.69 6.43 7.77
N SER A 219 8.26 7.34 8.64
CA SER A 219 8.67 8.76 8.62
C SER A 219 10.16 8.94 8.86
N SER A 220 10.78 8.03 9.62
CA SER A 220 12.21 8.04 9.91
C SER A 220 12.80 6.63 10.00
N ARG A 221 14.11 6.54 9.79
CA ARG A 221 14.84 5.29 9.94
C ARG A 221 14.78 4.77 11.39
N ALA A 222 14.83 5.67 12.37
CA ALA A 222 14.79 5.32 13.79
C ALA A 222 13.49 4.55 14.14
N ILE A 223 12.33 5.03 13.68
CA ILE A 223 11.04 4.33 13.86
C ILE A 223 11.06 3.00 13.12
N GLY A 224 11.48 2.98 11.84
CA GLY A 224 11.52 1.76 11.03
C GLY A 224 12.36 0.65 11.67
N GLU A 225 13.56 0.97 12.16
CA GLU A 225 14.45 0.02 12.83
C GLU A 225 13.89 -0.45 14.19
N ARG A 226 13.18 0.44 14.90
CA ARG A 226 12.53 0.07 16.16
C ARG A 226 11.37 -0.89 15.95
N ILE A 227 10.59 -0.70 14.88
CA ILE A 227 9.52 -1.63 14.46
C ILE A 227 10.15 -2.97 14.08
N ALA A 228 11.16 -2.99 13.20
CA ALA A 228 11.84 -4.22 12.78
C ALA A 228 12.31 -5.08 13.95
N LYS A 229 12.85 -4.46 15.00
CA LYS A 229 13.29 -5.17 16.23
C LYS A 229 12.14 -5.82 17.01
N ALA A 230 10.92 -5.33 16.85
CA ALA A 230 9.74 -5.86 17.53
C ALA A 230 9.06 -6.99 16.72
N LEU A 231 9.26 -7.04 15.41
CA LEU A 231 8.56 -7.96 14.53
C LEU A 231 9.19 -9.35 14.50
N GLN A 232 8.33 -10.36 14.52
CA GLN A 232 8.64 -11.72 14.08
C GLN A 232 8.21 -11.84 12.60
N VAL A 233 9.11 -12.36 11.78
CA VAL A 233 8.89 -12.47 10.33
C VAL A 233 8.06 -13.71 10.00
N ILE A 234 7.06 -13.54 9.15
CA ILE A 234 6.31 -14.63 8.54
C ILE A 234 7.12 -15.12 7.32
N PRO A 235 7.42 -16.43 7.20
CA PRO A 235 8.03 -16.97 5.99
C PRO A 235 7.10 -16.79 4.80
N LEU A 236 7.60 -16.17 3.73
CA LEU A 236 6.82 -15.89 2.53
C LEU A 236 7.63 -16.29 1.29
N ARG A 237 6.94 -16.84 0.31
CA ARG A 237 7.52 -17.05 -1.03
C ARG A 237 7.62 -15.69 -1.73
N ARG A 238 8.76 -15.40 -2.31
CA ARG A 238 9.02 -14.14 -3.05
C ARG A 238 8.17 -14.07 -4.34
N ASP A 239 7.87 -12.85 -4.81
CA ASP A 239 7.14 -12.63 -6.07
C ASP A 239 7.96 -13.06 -7.30
N ASP A 240 9.29 -13.05 -7.21
CA ASP A 240 10.22 -13.45 -8.29
C ASP A 240 10.72 -14.89 -8.16
N ALA A 241 10.18 -15.69 -7.25
CA ALA A 241 10.55 -17.09 -7.11
C ALA A 241 10.02 -17.92 -8.30
N THR A 242 10.93 -18.54 -9.02
CA THR A 242 10.60 -19.55 -10.06
C THR A 242 9.97 -20.78 -9.43
N ASN A 243 9.01 -21.38 -10.12
CA ASN A 243 8.38 -22.64 -9.72
C ASN A 243 9.37 -23.81 -9.83
#